data_558c6a7792083aa8164a62bd3fac02ed
#
_entry.id   558c6a7792083aa8164a62bd3fac02ed
#
_cell.length_a   1.000
_cell.length_b   1.000
_cell.length_c   1.000
_cell.angle_alpha   90.00
_cell.angle_beta   90.00
_cell.angle_gamma   90.00
#
_symmetry.space_group_name_H-M   'P 1'
#
loop_
_entity.id
_entity.type
_entity.pdbx_description
1 polymer ?
#
loop_
_entity_poly.entity_id
_entity_poly.type
_entity_poly.pdbx_seq_one_letter_code
_entity_poly.pdbx_strand_id
1 'polypeptide(L)'
;MKKISLIGLGNVGATVAYTLVERQLCDSLALFDTKEKLAEAELNDLNDAMVNRDGNVNISTGKISDFDDSDIIVFAPGDISILQKYSDRLEEFKYTKTCVEEWAPIIKKSKFDGIIVSITNPCDVIAEYMQKLTERPREKVIGTGTILDTARMKNAVAKFVDIDPDSVKGYVIGEHGNSQFVAWSNVSIAAKPITEILDKMTIDSIEASTRMKAFETIRVKGYTSYGIASSTALVVETIFKDAKTILPVSSYSSVEGCYIGHPAVVGKDGIIRDFNLKLNEEEKAKWDHSVKTIKEMTPEK
;
A
#
# COMPACT_ATOMS: atom_id res chain seq x y z
N MET A 1 -20.48 -10.89 7.05
CA MET A 1 -19.39 -11.78 6.61
C MET A 1 -18.38 -10.90 5.89
N LYS A 2 -17.13 -10.95 6.31
CA LYS A 2 -16.06 -10.14 5.72
C LYS A 2 -15.51 -10.86 4.49
N LYS A 3 -15.73 -10.30 3.31
CA LYS A 3 -15.33 -10.91 2.04
C LYS A 3 -14.30 -10.09 1.30
N ILE A 4 -13.19 -10.72 0.91
CA ILE A 4 -12.10 -10.10 0.16
C ILE A 4 -11.94 -10.82 -1.18
N SER A 5 -11.80 -10.04 -2.25
CA SER A 5 -11.27 -10.50 -3.54
C SER A 5 -9.84 -9.99 -3.71
N LEU A 6 -8.90 -10.89 -3.95
CA LEU A 6 -7.49 -10.57 -4.18
C LEU A 6 -7.11 -10.84 -5.62
N ILE A 7 -6.68 -9.83 -6.34
CA ILE A 7 -6.28 -9.88 -7.74
C ILE A 7 -4.75 -9.82 -7.83
N GLY A 8 -4.15 -10.82 -8.48
CA GLY A 8 -2.71 -10.95 -8.63
C GLY A 8 -2.07 -11.77 -7.51
N LEU A 9 -1.56 -12.96 -7.84
CA LEU A 9 -1.00 -13.94 -6.91
C LEU A 9 0.51 -14.17 -7.11
N GLY A 10 1.21 -13.13 -7.54
CA GLY A 10 2.67 -13.12 -7.53
C GLY A 10 3.24 -13.10 -6.11
N ASN A 11 4.55 -12.97 -5.94
CA ASN A 11 5.23 -13.01 -4.64
C ASN A 11 4.59 -12.12 -3.55
N VAL A 12 4.08 -10.96 -3.94
CA VAL A 12 3.43 -10.03 -3.01
C VAL A 12 2.01 -10.47 -2.72
N GLY A 13 1.20 -10.75 -3.75
CA GLY A 13 -0.20 -11.14 -3.58
C GLY A 13 -0.37 -12.43 -2.80
N ALA A 14 0.44 -13.48 -3.09
CA ALA A 14 0.46 -14.72 -2.32
C ALA A 14 0.81 -14.48 -0.83
N THR A 15 1.81 -13.61 -0.57
CA THR A 15 2.15 -13.23 0.82
C THR A 15 1.01 -12.46 1.50
N VAL A 16 0.28 -11.61 0.76
CA VAL A 16 -0.92 -10.91 1.28
C VAL A 16 -2.02 -11.92 1.57
N ALA A 17 -2.32 -12.85 0.65
CA ALA A 17 -3.31 -13.90 0.86
C ALA A 17 -3.02 -14.67 2.16
N TYR A 18 -1.80 -15.19 2.31
CA TYR A 18 -1.38 -15.89 3.52
C TYR A 18 -1.52 -15.01 4.78
N THR A 19 -1.12 -13.73 4.71
CA THR A 19 -1.19 -12.82 5.86
C THR A 19 -2.64 -12.54 6.28
N LEU A 20 -3.56 -12.35 5.32
CA LEU A 20 -4.98 -12.14 5.58
C LEU A 20 -5.62 -13.35 6.24
N VAL A 21 -5.31 -14.53 5.70
CA VAL A 21 -5.79 -15.82 6.21
C VAL A 21 -5.22 -16.09 7.59
N GLU A 22 -3.89 -15.96 7.76
CA GLU A 22 -3.19 -16.24 9.03
C GLU A 22 -3.64 -15.32 10.16
N ARG A 23 -3.92 -14.05 9.87
CA ARG A 23 -4.43 -13.09 10.86
C ARG A 23 -5.94 -13.11 11.01
N GLN A 24 -6.67 -13.99 10.31
CA GLN A 24 -8.15 -14.09 10.32
C GLN A 24 -8.84 -12.74 10.04
N LEU A 25 -8.36 -12.02 9.06
CA LEU A 25 -8.90 -10.69 8.75
C LEU A 25 -10.17 -10.75 7.88
N CYS A 26 -10.48 -11.91 7.29
CA CYS A 26 -11.70 -12.12 6.51
C CYS A 26 -12.34 -13.47 6.82
N ASP A 27 -13.63 -13.59 6.50
CA ASP A 27 -14.39 -14.84 6.58
C ASP A 27 -14.30 -15.60 5.24
N SER A 28 -14.11 -14.86 4.13
CA SER A 28 -14.00 -15.44 2.78
C SER A 28 -12.94 -14.67 1.96
N LEU A 29 -12.13 -15.43 1.20
CA LEU A 29 -11.08 -14.92 0.32
C LEU A 29 -11.21 -15.56 -1.07
N ALA A 30 -11.51 -14.75 -2.09
CA ALA A 30 -11.54 -15.16 -3.49
C ALA A 30 -10.23 -14.76 -4.18
N LEU A 31 -9.54 -15.72 -4.79
CA LEU A 31 -8.22 -15.57 -5.40
C LEU A 31 -8.33 -15.43 -6.92
N PHE A 32 -7.80 -14.34 -7.47
CA PHE A 32 -7.79 -14.07 -8.89
C PHE A 32 -6.37 -13.93 -9.43
N ASP A 33 -6.06 -14.62 -10.50
CA ASP A 33 -4.85 -14.41 -11.30
C ASP A 33 -5.16 -14.72 -12.77
N THR A 34 -4.46 -14.08 -13.70
CA THR A 34 -4.57 -14.38 -15.14
C THR A 34 -4.06 -15.79 -15.46
N LYS A 35 -3.22 -16.35 -14.59
CA LYS A 35 -2.76 -17.74 -14.63
C LYS A 35 -3.64 -18.59 -13.72
N GLU A 36 -4.74 -19.12 -14.23
CA GLU A 36 -5.71 -19.93 -13.44
C GLU A 36 -5.03 -21.03 -12.61
N LYS A 37 -4.04 -21.75 -13.18
CA LYS A 37 -3.28 -22.78 -12.48
C LYS A 37 -2.49 -22.27 -11.28
N LEU A 38 -2.07 -20.99 -11.32
CA LEU A 38 -1.41 -20.38 -10.17
C LEU A 38 -2.42 -20.13 -9.05
N ALA A 39 -3.62 -19.64 -9.38
CA ALA A 39 -4.68 -19.45 -8.39
C ALA A 39 -5.10 -20.77 -7.74
N GLU A 40 -5.17 -21.87 -8.50
CA GLU A 40 -5.44 -23.20 -7.95
C GLU A 40 -4.31 -23.70 -7.04
N ALA A 41 -3.04 -23.46 -7.41
CA ALA A 41 -1.90 -23.87 -6.60
C ALA A 41 -1.84 -23.09 -5.27
N GLU A 42 -2.04 -21.77 -5.31
CA GLU A 42 -2.11 -20.93 -4.11
C GLU A 42 -3.29 -21.30 -3.21
N LEU A 43 -4.45 -21.62 -3.80
CA LEU A 43 -5.60 -22.13 -3.06
C LEU A 43 -5.26 -23.41 -2.28
N ASN A 44 -4.59 -24.37 -2.92
CA ASN A 44 -4.24 -25.64 -2.30
C ASN A 44 -3.27 -25.43 -1.13
N ASP A 45 -2.20 -24.65 -1.34
CA ASP A 45 -1.19 -24.36 -0.31
C ASP A 45 -1.79 -23.60 0.89
N LEU A 46 -2.67 -22.63 0.63
CA LEU A 46 -3.39 -21.91 1.68
C LEU A 46 -4.33 -22.81 2.47
N ASN A 47 -5.05 -23.74 1.80
CA ASN A 47 -5.90 -24.71 2.48
C ASN A 47 -5.08 -25.66 3.36
N ASP A 48 -3.91 -26.11 2.89
CA ASP A 48 -3.02 -26.96 3.69
C ASP A 48 -2.52 -26.19 4.94
N ALA A 49 -2.21 -24.92 4.81
CA ALA A 49 -1.82 -24.07 5.94
C ALA A 49 -2.95 -23.92 6.99
N MET A 50 -4.23 -23.89 6.54
CA MET A 50 -5.39 -23.76 7.43
C MET A 50 -5.61 -24.96 8.36
N VAL A 51 -5.13 -26.14 7.99
CA VAL A 51 -5.30 -27.36 8.82
C VAL A 51 -4.65 -27.23 10.20
N ASN A 52 -3.57 -26.47 10.29
CA ASN A 52 -2.75 -26.35 11.50
C ASN A 52 -3.06 -25.08 12.33
N ARG A 53 -4.21 -24.47 12.14
CA ARG A 53 -4.55 -23.24 12.86
C ARG A 53 -5.98 -23.23 13.39
N ASP A 54 -6.23 -22.38 14.38
CA ASP A 54 -7.56 -22.10 14.89
C ASP A 54 -8.31 -21.11 13.96
N GLY A 55 -9.61 -21.35 13.77
CA GLY A 55 -10.48 -20.53 12.91
C GLY A 55 -10.52 -21.03 11.47
N ASN A 56 -11.51 -20.56 10.73
CA ASN A 56 -11.80 -21.02 9.38
C ASN A 56 -12.05 -19.82 8.45
N VAL A 57 -11.31 -19.77 7.35
CA VAL A 57 -11.51 -18.82 6.26
C VAL A 57 -11.91 -19.62 5.03
N ASN A 58 -13.03 -19.26 4.39
CA ASN A 58 -13.44 -19.90 3.15
C ASN A 58 -12.61 -19.35 1.99
N ILE A 59 -11.69 -20.14 1.44
CA ILE A 59 -10.80 -19.75 0.35
C ILE A 59 -11.27 -20.42 -0.94
N SER A 60 -11.31 -19.68 -2.04
CA SER A 60 -11.71 -20.21 -3.35
C SER A 60 -10.95 -19.54 -4.48
N THR A 61 -10.85 -20.20 -5.64
CA THR A 61 -10.54 -19.50 -6.89
C THR A 61 -11.70 -18.57 -7.23
N GLY A 62 -11.36 -17.31 -7.58
CA GLY A 62 -12.35 -16.25 -7.77
C GLY A 62 -13.19 -16.43 -9.05
N LYS A 63 -14.46 -16.09 -8.94
CA LYS A 63 -15.38 -15.90 -10.08
C LYS A 63 -15.74 -14.42 -10.15
N ILE A 64 -15.99 -13.89 -11.35
CA ILE A 64 -16.35 -12.47 -11.53
C ILE A 64 -17.52 -12.06 -10.64
N SER A 65 -18.49 -12.98 -10.39
CA SER A 65 -19.60 -12.75 -9.46
C SER A 65 -19.18 -12.53 -8.01
N ASP A 66 -17.95 -12.92 -7.62
CA ASP A 66 -17.46 -12.72 -6.26
C ASP A 66 -17.17 -11.23 -5.97
N PHE A 67 -17.00 -10.42 -7.00
CA PHE A 67 -16.90 -8.97 -6.81
C PHE A 67 -18.21 -8.36 -6.31
N ASP A 68 -19.36 -8.92 -6.69
CA ASP A 68 -20.68 -8.34 -6.41
C ASP A 68 -20.95 -8.15 -4.91
N ASP A 69 -20.37 -8.98 -4.06
CA ASP A 69 -20.58 -9.00 -2.61
C ASP A 69 -19.25 -8.93 -1.80
N SER A 70 -18.16 -8.59 -2.47
CA SER A 70 -16.89 -8.31 -1.79
C SER A 70 -16.94 -6.97 -1.04
N ASP A 71 -16.42 -6.95 0.19
CA ASP A 71 -16.25 -5.73 0.97
C ASP A 71 -14.98 -4.98 0.54
N ILE A 72 -13.94 -5.74 0.18
CA ILE A 72 -12.64 -5.20 -0.23
C ILE A 72 -12.13 -5.96 -1.46
N ILE A 73 -11.66 -5.22 -2.45
CA ILE A 73 -10.80 -5.75 -3.51
C ILE A 73 -9.36 -5.31 -3.23
N VAL A 74 -8.45 -6.27 -3.05
CA VAL A 74 -7.01 -6.00 -3.00
C VAL A 74 -6.45 -6.18 -4.42
N PHE A 75 -5.86 -5.12 -4.95
CA PHE A 75 -5.28 -5.12 -6.30
C PHE A 75 -3.76 -5.18 -6.22
N ALA A 76 -3.20 -6.33 -6.61
CA ALA A 76 -1.79 -6.69 -6.43
C ALA A 76 -1.04 -7.15 -7.71
N PRO A 77 -1.53 -6.92 -8.96
CA PRO A 77 -0.75 -7.28 -10.13
C PRO A 77 0.58 -6.53 -10.20
N GLY A 78 1.63 -7.20 -10.65
CA GLY A 78 2.95 -6.62 -10.82
C GLY A 78 3.94 -7.62 -11.41
N ASP A 79 5.00 -7.13 -12.03
CA ASP A 79 6.11 -7.95 -12.52
C ASP A 79 7.45 -7.36 -12.07
N ILE A 80 8.02 -7.93 -11.01
CA ILE A 80 9.30 -7.48 -10.45
C ILE A 80 10.48 -7.61 -11.43
N SER A 81 10.37 -8.49 -12.43
CA SER A 81 11.42 -8.70 -13.43
C SER A 81 11.67 -7.44 -14.27
N ILE A 82 10.64 -6.61 -14.44
CA ILE A 82 10.72 -5.34 -15.15
C ILE A 82 11.64 -4.37 -14.39
N LEU A 83 11.44 -4.22 -13.06
CA LEU A 83 12.32 -3.37 -12.24
C LEU A 83 13.74 -3.90 -12.16
N GLN A 84 13.92 -5.22 -12.08
CA GLN A 84 15.25 -5.84 -12.09
C GLN A 84 16.00 -5.56 -13.39
N LYS A 85 15.27 -5.51 -14.53
CA LYS A 85 15.85 -5.31 -15.86
C LYS A 85 16.11 -3.84 -16.20
N TYR A 86 15.17 -2.97 -15.87
CA TYR A 86 15.18 -1.57 -16.34
C TYR A 86 15.46 -0.55 -15.25
N SER A 87 15.25 -0.91 -13.97
CA SER A 87 15.37 0.00 -12.81
C SER A 87 14.55 1.30 -12.95
N ASP A 88 13.47 1.25 -13.73
CA ASP A 88 12.65 2.40 -14.12
C ASP A 88 11.17 2.16 -13.78
N ARG A 89 10.57 3.08 -13.05
CA ARG A 89 9.16 3.08 -12.66
C ARG A 89 8.21 3.29 -13.84
N LEU A 90 8.64 3.98 -14.88
CA LEU A 90 7.85 4.16 -16.09
C LEU A 90 7.68 2.85 -16.87
N GLU A 91 8.72 2.01 -16.90
CA GLU A 91 8.62 0.69 -17.54
C GLU A 91 7.69 -0.24 -16.74
N GLU A 92 7.76 -0.20 -15.40
CA GLU A 92 6.81 -0.91 -14.54
C GLU A 92 5.37 -0.43 -14.79
N PHE A 93 5.17 0.89 -14.91
CA PHE A 93 3.86 1.47 -15.17
C PHE A 93 3.26 1.04 -16.51
N LYS A 94 4.05 0.90 -17.57
CA LYS A 94 3.55 0.41 -18.85
C LYS A 94 2.85 -0.95 -18.74
N TYR A 95 3.40 -1.84 -17.92
CA TYR A 95 2.81 -3.15 -17.65
C TYR A 95 1.61 -3.05 -16.70
N THR A 96 1.77 -2.40 -15.55
CA THR A 96 0.72 -2.35 -14.52
C THR A 96 -0.50 -1.56 -14.97
N LYS A 97 -0.32 -0.57 -15.86
CA LYS A 97 -1.40 0.12 -16.56
C LYS A 97 -2.30 -0.87 -17.32
N THR A 98 -1.72 -1.82 -18.07
CA THR A 98 -2.52 -2.81 -18.80
C THR A 98 -3.30 -3.72 -17.86
N CYS A 99 -2.76 -4.04 -16.68
CA CYS A 99 -3.49 -4.79 -15.67
C CYS A 99 -4.71 -4.00 -15.14
N VAL A 100 -4.59 -2.68 -14.94
CA VAL A 100 -5.73 -1.85 -14.57
C VAL A 100 -6.77 -1.80 -15.68
N GLU A 101 -6.35 -1.65 -16.95
CA GLU A 101 -7.22 -1.62 -18.13
C GLU A 101 -7.99 -2.94 -18.32
N GLU A 102 -7.41 -4.05 -17.91
CA GLU A 102 -8.06 -5.37 -17.92
C GLU A 102 -9.12 -5.49 -16.80
N TRP A 103 -8.76 -5.19 -15.56
CA TRP A 103 -9.61 -5.48 -14.40
C TRP A 103 -10.62 -4.37 -14.08
N ALA A 104 -10.30 -3.11 -14.28
CA ALA A 104 -11.18 -2.01 -13.91
C ALA A 104 -12.54 -2.04 -14.62
N PRO A 105 -12.66 -2.36 -15.93
CA PRO A 105 -13.97 -2.50 -16.58
C PRO A 105 -14.81 -3.65 -16.02
N ILE A 106 -14.19 -4.74 -15.57
CA ILE A 106 -14.86 -5.89 -14.97
C ILE A 106 -15.43 -5.47 -13.60
N ILE A 107 -14.61 -4.83 -12.76
CA ILE A 107 -15.01 -4.30 -11.45
C ILE A 107 -16.14 -3.27 -11.62
N LYS A 108 -16.02 -2.35 -12.58
CA LYS A 108 -17.04 -1.33 -12.86
C LYS A 108 -18.40 -1.93 -13.24
N LYS A 109 -18.40 -3.03 -14.00
CA LYS A 109 -19.64 -3.70 -14.45
C LYS A 109 -20.27 -4.56 -13.36
N SER A 110 -19.54 -4.94 -12.32
CA SER A 110 -20.07 -5.70 -11.18
C SER A 110 -20.94 -4.81 -10.27
N LYS A 111 -21.58 -5.44 -9.29
CA LYS A 111 -22.31 -4.72 -8.23
C LYS A 111 -21.42 -4.34 -7.05
N PHE A 112 -20.09 -4.45 -7.20
CA PHE A 112 -19.15 -4.10 -6.16
C PHE A 112 -19.37 -2.68 -5.64
N ASP A 113 -19.56 -2.53 -4.34
CA ASP A 113 -19.69 -1.22 -3.65
C ASP A 113 -18.70 -1.07 -2.49
N GLY A 114 -17.73 -1.97 -2.38
CA GLY A 114 -16.69 -1.97 -1.36
C GLY A 114 -15.53 -1.01 -1.66
N ILE A 115 -14.41 -1.27 -1.01
CA ILE A 115 -13.19 -0.47 -1.10
C ILE A 115 -12.14 -1.20 -1.93
N ILE A 116 -11.48 -0.51 -2.85
CA ILE A 116 -10.30 -1.01 -3.56
C ILE A 116 -9.06 -0.59 -2.78
N VAL A 117 -8.22 -1.58 -2.40
CA VAL A 117 -6.90 -1.36 -1.80
C VAL A 117 -5.85 -1.76 -2.82
N SER A 118 -5.18 -0.79 -3.44
CA SER A 118 -4.11 -1.03 -4.41
C SER A 118 -2.74 -1.11 -3.74
N ILE A 119 -1.98 -2.15 -4.09
CA ILE A 119 -0.58 -2.31 -3.68
C ILE A 119 0.35 -2.40 -4.89
N THR A 120 -0.21 -2.21 -6.08
CA THR A 120 0.51 -2.24 -7.36
C THR A 120 1.25 -0.93 -7.60
N ASN A 121 2.48 -1.02 -8.07
CA ASN A 121 3.30 0.13 -8.39
C ASN A 121 3.12 0.61 -9.86
N PRO A 122 3.36 1.91 -10.12
CA PRO A 122 3.57 3.02 -9.18
C PRO A 122 2.30 3.30 -8.35
N CYS A 123 2.41 3.19 -7.01
CA CYS A 123 1.26 3.07 -6.12
C CYS A 123 0.22 4.20 -6.30
N ASP A 124 0.69 5.46 -6.31
CA ASP A 124 -0.18 6.63 -6.38
C ASP A 124 -0.87 6.75 -7.75
N VAL A 125 -0.09 6.55 -8.82
CA VAL A 125 -0.58 6.60 -10.20
C VAL A 125 -1.58 5.48 -10.49
N ILE A 126 -1.30 4.26 -10.01
CA ILE A 126 -2.20 3.11 -10.20
C ILE A 126 -3.49 3.29 -9.40
N ALA A 127 -3.43 3.80 -8.17
CA ALA A 127 -4.62 4.09 -7.37
C ALA A 127 -5.50 5.13 -8.09
N GLU A 128 -4.91 6.20 -8.62
CA GLU A 128 -5.64 7.22 -9.38
C GLU A 128 -6.22 6.64 -10.68
N TYR A 129 -5.44 5.86 -11.41
CA TYR A 129 -5.89 5.27 -12.68
C TYR A 129 -7.01 4.25 -12.47
N MET A 130 -6.91 3.42 -11.42
CA MET A 130 -7.97 2.51 -11.00
C MET A 130 -9.25 3.28 -10.64
N GLN A 131 -9.14 4.38 -9.89
CA GLN A 131 -10.29 5.22 -9.54
C GLN A 131 -10.96 5.81 -10.80
N LYS A 132 -10.16 6.34 -11.73
CA LYS A 132 -10.66 6.91 -12.98
C LYS A 132 -11.42 5.91 -13.84
N LEU A 133 -10.88 4.70 -14.02
CA LEU A 133 -11.49 3.68 -14.89
C LEU A 133 -12.68 2.97 -14.23
N THR A 134 -12.66 2.77 -12.92
CA THR A 134 -13.79 2.17 -12.19
C THR A 134 -14.90 3.17 -11.90
N GLU A 135 -14.62 4.49 -12.00
CA GLU A 135 -15.52 5.59 -11.63
C GLU A 135 -16.01 5.49 -10.17
N ARG A 136 -15.25 4.81 -9.31
CA ARG A 136 -15.56 4.72 -7.89
C ARG A 136 -15.42 6.09 -7.19
N PRO A 137 -16.14 6.33 -6.10
CA PRO A 137 -15.86 7.46 -5.23
C PRO A 137 -14.39 7.46 -4.80
N ARG A 138 -13.76 8.63 -4.76
CA ARG A 138 -12.32 8.77 -4.46
C ARG A 138 -11.93 8.20 -3.11
N GLU A 139 -12.82 8.34 -2.13
CA GLU A 139 -12.66 7.79 -0.77
C GLU A 139 -12.67 6.27 -0.73
N LYS A 140 -13.21 5.58 -1.74
CA LYS A 140 -13.28 4.12 -1.84
C LYS A 140 -12.14 3.49 -2.64
N VAL A 141 -11.14 4.27 -3.07
CA VAL A 141 -9.93 3.75 -3.70
C VAL A 141 -8.72 4.23 -2.91
N ILE A 142 -7.92 3.31 -2.39
CA ILE A 142 -6.81 3.58 -1.49
C ILE A 142 -5.59 2.83 -1.99
N GLY A 143 -4.48 3.52 -2.18
CA GLY A 143 -3.17 2.89 -2.30
C GLY A 143 -2.53 2.70 -0.93
N THR A 144 -1.71 1.67 -0.75
CA THR A 144 -0.96 1.50 0.52
C THR A 144 0.02 2.64 0.81
N GLY A 145 0.35 3.43 -0.21
CA GLY A 145 1.15 4.64 -0.07
C GLY A 145 2.47 4.42 0.65
N THR A 146 2.76 5.26 1.61
CA THR A 146 4.02 5.27 2.34
C THR A 146 3.94 4.61 3.73
N ILE A 147 2.95 3.70 3.97
CA ILE A 147 2.84 2.95 5.24
C ILE A 147 4.12 2.15 5.51
N LEU A 148 4.59 1.39 4.51
CA LEU A 148 5.79 0.56 4.65
C LEU A 148 7.04 1.43 4.85
N ASP A 149 7.13 2.56 4.16
CA ASP A 149 8.27 3.48 4.28
C ASP A 149 8.29 4.16 5.64
N THR A 150 7.11 4.50 6.16
CA THR A 150 6.94 5.00 7.54
C THR A 150 7.36 3.94 8.56
N ALA A 151 7.02 2.67 8.37
CA ALA A 151 7.46 1.59 9.24
C ALA A 151 9.00 1.42 9.20
N ARG A 152 9.61 1.55 8.03
CA ARG A 152 11.07 1.52 7.87
C ARG A 152 11.75 2.69 8.60
N MET A 153 11.20 3.89 8.47
CA MET A 153 11.68 5.08 9.17
C MET A 153 11.59 4.88 10.68
N LYS A 154 10.45 4.45 11.20
CA LYS A 154 10.25 4.17 12.63
C LYS A 154 11.25 3.14 13.15
N ASN A 155 11.45 2.03 12.42
CA ASN A 155 12.44 1.02 12.78
C ASN A 155 13.88 1.56 12.79
N ALA A 156 14.22 2.43 11.84
CA ALA A 156 15.57 3.00 11.76
C ALA A 156 15.84 3.97 12.92
N VAL A 157 14.89 4.86 13.22
CA VAL A 157 14.96 5.78 14.37
C VAL A 157 15.02 5.00 15.69
N ALA A 158 14.09 4.04 15.88
CA ALA A 158 13.98 3.25 17.09
C ALA A 158 15.26 2.46 17.40
N LYS A 159 15.87 1.87 16.36
CA LYS A 159 17.15 1.16 16.49
C LYS A 159 18.28 2.09 16.91
N PHE A 160 18.28 3.34 16.44
CA PHE A 160 19.32 4.31 16.79
C PHE A 160 19.19 4.81 18.23
N VAL A 161 17.94 5.01 18.70
CA VAL A 161 17.63 5.55 20.04
C VAL A 161 17.43 4.44 21.09
N ASP A 162 17.44 3.16 20.65
CA ASP A 162 17.21 1.96 21.50
C ASP A 162 15.83 1.97 22.17
N ILE A 163 14.77 2.12 21.37
CA ILE A 163 13.37 2.10 21.83
C ILE A 163 12.51 1.23 20.94
N ASP A 164 11.25 0.97 21.37
CA ASP A 164 10.25 0.33 20.53
C ASP A 164 9.84 1.23 19.35
N PRO A 165 9.76 0.71 18.09
CA PRO A 165 9.34 1.48 16.92
C PRO A 165 7.99 2.17 17.06
N ASP A 166 7.05 1.63 17.81
CA ASP A 166 5.74 2.25 18.05
C ASP A 166 5.82 3.51 18.91
N SER A 167 6.92 3.74 19.60
CA SER A 167 7.20 4.98 20.33
C SER A 167 7.58 6.15 19.42
N VAL A 168 7.99 5.87 18.17
CA VAL A 168 8.29 6.90 17.17
C VAL A 168 7.01 7.33 16.48
N LYS A 169 6.68 8.61 16.57
CA LYS A 169 5.54 9.22 15.86
C LYS A 169 6.03 10.04 14.69
N GLY A 170 5.33 10.00 13.58
CA GLY A 170 5.68 10.70 12.35
C GLY A 170 5.49 9.85 11.11
N TYR A 171 5.71 10.44 9.93
CA TYR A 171 5.35 9.84 8.65
C TYR A 171 6.42 10.09 7.58
N VAL A 172 6.57 9.11 6.71
CA VAL A 172 7.08 9.32 5.36
C VAL A 172 5.89 9.71 4.50
N ILE A 173 6.05 10.72 3.66
CA ILE A 173 4.99 11.25 2.79
C ILE A 173 5.51 11.50 1.37
N GLY A 174 4.61 11.84 0.45
CA GLY A 174 4.94 12.07 -0.95
C GLY A 174 4.63 10.87 -1.83
N GLU A 175 5.18 10.82 -3.02
CA GLU A 175 5.08 9.70 -3.96
C GLU A 175 5.71 8.44 -3.36
N HIS A 176 5.00 7.31 -3.36
CA HIS A 176 5.62 6.02 -3.00
C HIS A 176 6.64 5.62 -4.07
N GLY A 177 7.84 6.16 -3.99
CA GLY A 177 8.89 5.98 -4.98
C GLY A 177 10.15 6.77 -4.63
N ASN A 178 10.77 7.36 -5.66
CA ASN A 178 12.06 8.03 -5.49
C ASN A 178 11.95 9.42 -4.84
N SER A 179 10.79 10.07 -4.91
CA SER A 179 10.57 11.42 -4.38
C SER A 179 9.91 11.47 -3.00
N GLN A 180 9.63 10.30 -2.39
CA GLN A 180 9.17 10.25 -0.99
C GLN A 180 10.21 10.83 -0.04
N PHE A 181 9.75 11.38 1.06
CA PHE A 181 10.63 11.94 2.10
C PHE A 181 10.01 11.80 3.49
N VAL A 182 10.87 11.86 4.51
CA VAL A 182 10.43 11.89 5.90
C VAL A 182 10.08 13.32 6.26
N ALA A 183 8.86 13.55 6.77
CA ALA A 183 8.46 14.85 7.31
C ALA A 183 9.08 15.05 8.72
N TRP A 184 10.38 15.23 8.79
CA TRP A 184 11.18 15.28 10.03
C TRP A 184 10.70 16.33 11.02
N SER A 185 10.17 17.46 10.53
CA SER A 185 9.56 18.49 11.38
C SER A 185 8.33 18.01 12.15
N ASN A 186 7.76 16.87 11.72
CA ASN A 186 6.58 16.22 12.33
C ASN A 186 6.93 14.87 12.99
N VAL A 187 8.22 14.52 13.09
CA VAL A 187 8.65 13.31 13.80
C VAL A 187 8.93 13.62 15.25
N SER A 188 8.43 12.77 16.16
CA SER A 188 8.60 12.96 17.60
C SER A 188 8.71 11.64 18.37
N ILE A 189 9.36 11.70 19.53
CA ILE A 189 9.44 10.63 20.53
C ILE A 189 9.01 11.23 21.87
N ALA A 190 8.05 10.60 22.55
CA ALA A 190 7.50 11.09 23.82
C ALA A 190 7.08 12.58 23.75
N ALA A 191 6.44 12.98 22.63
CA ALA A 191 6.04 14.34 22.30
C ALA A 191 7.17 15.37 22.16
N LYS A 192 8.44 14.95 22.19
CA LYS A 192 9.58 15.81 21.89
C LYS A 192 9.90 15.73 20.38
N PRO A 193 10.08 16.86 19.69
CA PRO A 193 10.55 16.84 18.30
C PRO A 193 11.85 16.05 18.15
N ILE A 194 11.96 15.28 17.08
CA ILE A 194 13.16 14.46 16.82
C ILE A 194 14.43 15.31 16.71
N THR A 195 14.32 16.54 16.23
CA THR A 195 15.41 17.50 16.08
C THR A 195 15.98 18.01 17.41
N GLU A 196 15.28 17.80 18.53
CA GLU A 196 15.79 18.05 19.87
C GLU A 196 16.55 16.84 20.47
N ILE A 197 16.39 15.65 19.83
CA ILE A 197 16.96 14.39 20.29
C ILE A 197 18.16 13.98 19.43
N LEU A 198 18.09 14.20 18.13
CA LEU A 198 19.10 13.83 17.15
C LEU A 198 19.59 15.06 16.38
N ASP A 199 20.88 15.11 16.13
CA ASP A 199 21.46 16.12 15.25
C ASP A 199 21.13 15.85 13.76
N LYS A 200 21.31 16.88 12.93
CA LYS A 200 20.98 16.80 11.51
C LYS A 200 21.78 15.72 10.79
N MET A 201 23.04 15.52 11.10
CA MET A 201 23.89 14.52 10.44
C MET A 201 23.37 13.10 10.71
N THR A 202 22.94 12.84 11.94
CA THR A 202 22.31 11.58 12.32
C THR A 202 20.98 11.37 11.60
N ILE A 203 20.14 12.40 11.54
CA ILE A 203 18.85 12.35 10.81
C ILE A 203 19.08 12.04 9.33
N ASP A 204 20.00 12.72 8.67
CA ASP A 204 20.33 12.50 7.26
C ASP A 204 20.87 11.06 7.03
N SER A 205 21.66 10.52 7.95
CA SER A 205 22.16 9.14 7.92
C SER A 205 21.03 8.11 8.06
N ILE A 206 20.07 8.36 8.95
CA ILE A 206 18.88 7.50 9.12
C ILE A 206 18.04 7.51 7.85
N GLU A 207 17.79 8.67 7.24
CA GLU A 207 17.03 8.80 6.00
C GLU A 207 17.70 8.02 4.86
N ALA A 208 19.00 8.20 4.68
CA ALA A 208 19.78 7.47 3.67
C ALA A 208 19.70 5.95 3.89
N SER A 209 19.90 5.47 5.14
CA SER A 209 19.84 4.04 5.47
C SER A 209 18.45 3.45 5.24
N THR A 210 17.40 4.19 5.53
CA THR A 210 16.01 3.77 5.34
C THR A 210 15.71 3.53 3.86
N ARG A 211 16.17 4.44 3.00
CA ARG A 211 16.06 4.31 1.54
C ARG A 211 16.85 3.13 1.01
N MET A 212 18.09 2.96 1.45
CA MET A 212 19.00 1.89 1.00
C MET A 212 18.47 0.49 1.32
N LYS A 213 17.88 0.26 2.50
CA LYS A 213 17.39 -1.05 2.94
C LYS A 213 16.36 -1.68 1.99
N ALA A 214 15.51 -0.87 1.37
CA ALA A 214 14.54 -1.36 0.39
C ALA A 214 15.25 -1.96 -0.84
N PHE A 215 16.26 -1.24 -1.37
CA PHE A 215 17.04 -1.70 -2.51
C PHE A 215 17.91 -2.92 -2.18
N GLU A 216 18.51 -2.96 -0.99
CA GLU A 216 19.30 -4.11 -0.54
C GLU A 216 18.44 -5.38 -0.45
N THR A 217 17.22 -5.27 0.08
CA THR A 217 16.30 -6.41 0.17
C THR A 217 15.95 -6.92 -1.22
N ILE A 218 15.61 -6.05 -2.16
CA ILE A 218 15.31 -6.45 -3.55
C ILE A 218 16.54 -7.07 -4.21
N ARG A 219 17.73 -6.49 -4.04
CA ARG A 219 18.96 -7.00 -4.63
C ARG A 219 19.31 -8.42 -4.18
N VAL A 220 19.10 -8.75 -2.89
CA VAL A 220 19.48 -10.04 -2.30
C VAL A 220 18.36 -11.07 -2.44
N LYS A 221 17.12 -10.70 -2.12
CA LYS A 221 15.95 -11.59 -2.10
C LYS A 221 15.23 -11.65 -3.45
N GLY A 222 15.45 -10.67 -4.34
CA GLY A 222 14.76 -10.52 -5.61
C GLY A 222 13.45 -9.72 -5.53
N TYR A 223 12.84 -9.62 -4.37
CA TYR A 223 11.58 -8.90 -4.13
C TYR A 223 11.40 -8.53 -2.66
N THR A 224 10.42 -7.68 -2.35
CA THR A 224 9.90 -7.48 -0.99
C THR A 224 8.46 -7.98 -0.94
N SER A 225 8.05 -8.62 0.15
CA SER A 225 6.68 -9.10 0.32
C SER A 225 6.15 -8.93 1.75
N TYR A 226 6.90 -9.32 2.77
CA TYR A 226 6.40 -9.34 4.15
C TYR A 226 5.94 -7.97 4.67
N GLY A 227 6.74 -6.94 4.44
CA GLY A 227 6.42 -5.58 4.90
C GLY A 227 5.17 -5.02 4.22
N ILE A 228 5.04 -5.19 2.89
CA ILE A 228 3.86 -4.73 2.17
C ILE A 228 2.62 -5.55 2.49
N ALA A 229 2.74 -6.86 2.70
CA ALA A 229 1.64 -7.70 3.14
C ALA A 229 1.13 -7.28 4.53
N SER A 230 2.03 -6.99 5.47
CA SER A 230 1.67 -6.45 6.78
C SER A 230 1.01 -5.07 6.70
N SER A 231 1.49 -4.18 5.80
CA SER A 231 0.89 -2.87 5.57
C SER A 231 -0.52 -2.99 4.97
N THR A 232 -0.71 -3.90 4.01
CA THR A 232 -2.02 -4.20 3.42
C THR A 232 -2.99 -4.74 4.47
N ALA A 233 -2.52 -5.69 5.28
CA ALA A 233 -3.31 -6.26 6.37
C ALA A 233 -3.73 -5.20 7.40
N LEU A 234 -2.88 -4.22 7.70
CA LEU A 234 -3.22 -3.08 8.57
C LEU A 234 -4.35 -2.23 7.97
N VAL A 235 -4.32 -1.93 6.67
CA VAL A 235 -5.40 -1.18 6.00
C VAL A 235 -6.70 -1.97 6.03
N VAL A 236 -6.67 -3.26 5.67
CA VAL A 236 -7.83 -4.16 5.68
C VAL A 236 -8.43 -4.27 7.09
N GLU A 237 -7.60 -4.47 8.10
CA GLU A 237 -8.03 -4.54 9.50
C GLU A 237 -8.68 -3.23 9.96
N THR A 238 -8.08 -2.09 9.59
CA THR A 238 -8.60 -0.75 9.90
C THR A 238 -9.98 -0.53 9.30
N ILE A 239 -10.19 -0.94 8.05
CA ILE A 239 -11.48 -0.87 7.36
C ILE A 239 -12.51 -1.74 8.07
N PHE A 240 -12.22 -3.03 8.27
CA PHE A 240 -13.16 -3.97 8.87
C PHE A 240 -13.53 -3.69 10.33
N LYS A 241 -12.63 -3.05 11.08
CA LYS A 241 -12.89 -2.65 12.48
C LYS A 241 -13.51 -1.26 12.60
N ASP A 242 -13.68 -0.53 11.51
CA ASP A 242 -14.00 0.93 11.52
C ASP A 242 -13.10 1.69 12.51
N ALA A 243 -11.81 1.36 12.51
CA ALA A 243 -10.91 1.81 13.57
C ALA A 243 -10.59 3.31 13.51
N LYS A 244 -10.88 3.97 12.38
CA LYS A 244 -10.64 5.40 12.15
C LYS A 244 -9.18 5.79 12.45
N THR A 245 -8.28 4.91 12.04
CA THR A 245 -6.84 5.08 12.25
C THR A 245 -6.27 6.04 11.22
N ILE A 246 -5.35 6.90 11.64
CA ILE A 246 -4.59 7.77 10.73
C ILE A 246 -3.44 6.96 10.15
N LEU A 247 -3.46 6.72 8.84
CA LEU A 247 -2.45 5.99 8.10
C LEU A 247 -1.90 6.84 6.96
N PRO A 248 -0.60 6.78 6.66
CA PRO A 248 -0.01 7.46 5.51
C PRO A 248 -0.26 6.65 4.22
N VAL A 249 -1.53 6.64 3.81
CA VAL A 249 -2.00 5.96 2.60
C VAL A 249 -1.91 6.87 1.38
N SER A 250 -1.88 6.27 0.19
CA SER A 250 -2.12 7.00 -1.05
C SER A 250 -3.62 7.21 -1.22
N SER A 251 -4.05 8.44 -1.05
CA SER A 251 -5.44 8.86 -1.23
C SER A 251 -5.50 10.18 -2.01
N TYR A 252 -6.69 10.50 -2.52
CA TYR A 252 -6.85 11.72 -3.31
C TYR A 252 -6.78 12.97 -2.43
N SER A 253 -5.76 13.78 -2.66
CA SER A 253 -5.67 15.12 -2.06
C SER A 253 -6.43 16.12 -2.92
N SER A 254 -7.47 16.74 -2.38
CA SER A 254 -8.22 17.80 -3.08
C SER A 254 -7.40 19.08 -3.28
N VAL A 255 -6.38 19.30 -2.44
CA VAL A 255 -5.45 20.44 -2.53
C VAL A 255 -4.49 20.26 -3.71
N GLU A 256 -3.92 19.05 -3.82
CA GLU A 256 -2.93 18.75 -4.85
C GLU A 256 -3.56 18.29 -6.17
N GLY A 257 -4.80 17.79 -6.13
CA GLY A 257 -5.52 17.31 -7.30
C GLY A 257 -4.98 15.98 -7.85
N CYS A 258 -4.35 15.16 -7.00
CA CYS A 258 -3.83 13.82 -7.33
C CYS A 258 -3.86 12.89 -6.13
N TYR A 259 -3.66 11.59 -6.37
CA TYR A 259 -3.38 10.62 -5.31
C TYR A 259 -1.93 10.75 -4.87
N ILE A 260 -1.69 10.76 -3.56
CA ILE A 260 -0.36 10.94 -2.98
C ILE A 260 -0.33 10.35 -1.56
N GLY A 261 0.82 9.85 -1.12
CA GLY A 261 1.01 9.33 0.23
C GLY A 261 0.99 10.45 1.28
N HIS A 262 -0.04 10.47 2.13
CA HIS A 262 -0.19 11.43 3.22
C HIS A 262 -1.08 10.88 4.34
N PRO A 263 -1.02 11.45 5.56
CA PRO A 263 -1.87 10.99 6.66
C PRO A 263 -3.35 11.21 6.37
N ALA A 264 -4.12 10.12 6.37
CA ALA A 264 -5.56 10.15 6.20
C ALA A 264 -6.25 9.23 7.22
N VAL A 265 -7.45 9.57 7.65
CA VAL A 265 -8.29 8.74 8.51
C VAL A 265 -8.95 7.68 7.65
N VAL A 266 -8.64 6.42 7.91
CA VAL A 266 -9.22 5.25 7.24
C VAL A 266 -10.26 4.61 8.16
N GLY A 267 -11.44 4.35 7.63
CA GLY A 267 -12.53 3.65 8.32
C GLY A 267 -13.29 2.71 7.38
N LYS A 268 -14.44 2.21 7.84
CA LYS A 268 -15.24 1.22 7.09
C LYS A 268 -15.76 1.71 5.73
N ASP A 269 -15.89 3.01 5.54
CA ASP A 269 -16.36 3.61 4.29
C ASP A 269 -15.19 4.13 3.41
N GLY A 270 -13.95 3.82 3.78
CA GLY A 270 -12.73 4.26 3.11
C GLY A 270 -12.09 5.47 3.77
N ILE A 271 -11.66 6.44 2.99
CA ILE A 271 -11.05 7.68 3.47
C ILE A 271 -12.14 8.61 4.02
N ILE A 272 -12.02 8.95 5.29
CA ILE A 272 -12.97 9.83 5.98
C ILE A 272 -12.55 11.30 5.85
N ARG A 273 -11.25 11.57 6.01
CA ARG A 273 -10.64 12.91 5.87
C ARG A 273 -9.13 12.82 5.83
N ASP A 274 -8.50 13.84 5.28
CA ASP A 274 -7.05 14.02 5.21
C ASP A 274 -6.53 14.89 6.35
N PHE A 275 -5.24 14.73 6.66
CA PHE A 275 -4.51 15.63 7.53
C PHE A 275 -3.32 16.25 6.80
N ASN A 276 -3.38 17.57 6.60
CA ASN A 276 -2.26 18.31 6.06
C ASN A 276 -1.21 18.56 7.16
N LEU A 277 -0.01 18.06 6.97
CA LEU A 277 1.10 18.32 7.88
C LEU A 277 1.62 19.76 7.66
N LYS A 278 2.03 20.39 8.74
CA LYS A 278 2.77 21.66 8.64
C LYS A 278 4.22 21.33 8.26
N LEU A 279 4.58 21.60 7.03
CA LEU A 279 5.91 21.37 6.46
C LEU A 279 6.77 22.64 6.57
N ASN A 280 8.08 22.48 6.79
CA ASN A 280 9.03 23.55 6.63
C ASN A 280 9.34 23.81 5.13
N GLU A 281 10.11 24.85 4.80
CA GLU A 281 10.41 25.26 3.42
C GLU A 281 11.07 24.14 2.59
N GLU A 282 12.04 23.40 3.18
CA GLU A 282 12.71 22.27 2.52
C GLU A 282 11.74 21.11 2.26
N GLU A 283 10.95 20.76 3.25
CA GLU A 283 9.94 19.70 3.14
C GLU A 283 8.84 20.07 2.14
N LYS A 284 8.43 21.35 2.09
CA LYS A 284 7.48 21.84 1.11
C LYS A 284 8.01 21.70 -0.32
N ALA A 285 9.27 22.03 -0.56
CA ALA A 285 9.89 21.83 -1.85
C ALA A 285 9.94 20.34 -2.26
N LYS A 286 10.22 19.42 -1.31
CA LYS A 286 10.17 17.97 -1.55
C LYS A 286 8.73 17.49 -1.86
N TRP A 287 7.75 18.04 -1.16
CA TRP A 287 6.33 17.75 -1.40
C TRP A 287 5.92 18.17 -2.81
N ASP A 288 6.22 19.42 -3.20
CA ASP A 288 5.89 19.94 -4.52
C ASP A 288 6.57 19.13 -5.64
N HIS A 289 7.79 18.65 -5.39
CA HIS A 289 8.48 17.72 -6.30
C HIS A 289 7.75 16.38 -6.42
N SER A 290 7.32 15.76 -5.30
CA SER A 290 6.53 14.52 -5.32
C SER A 290 5.21 14.68 -6.08
N VAL A 291 4.47 15.76 -5.84
CA VAL A 291 3.23 16.09 -6.55
C VAL A 291 3.47 16.19 -8.06
N LYS A 292 4.53 16.89 -8.45
CA LYS A 292 4.92 17.01 -9.86
C LYS A 292 5.25 15.66 -10.49
N THR A 293 6.05 14.84 -9.80
CA THR A 293 6.43 13.49 -10.25
C THR A 293 5.21 12.61 -10.51
N ILE A 294 4.23 12.60 -9.60
CA ILE A 294 3.00 11.84 -9.77
C ILE A 294 2.20 12.34 -10.99
N LYS A 295 2.01 13.65 -11.10
CA LYS A 295 1.23 14.25 -12.20
C LYS A 295 1.84 13.99 -13.58
N GLU A 296 3.17 13.99 -13.68
CA GLU A 296 3.88 13.68 -14.93
C GLU A 296 3.73 12.21 -15.34
N MET A 297 3.55 11.28 -14.38
CA MET A 297 3.33 9.85 -14.67
C MET A 297 1.85 9.51 -14.88
N THR A 298 0.92 10.30 -14.34
CA THR A 298 -0.50 9.98 -14.38
C THR A 298 -1.07 10.22 -15.80
N PRO A 299 -1.71 9.22 -16.45
CA PRO A 299 -2.29 9.40 -17.76
C PRO A 299 -3.39 10.47 -17.76
N GLU A 300 -3.31 11.37 -18.71
CA GLU A 300 -4.51 12.07 -19.18
C GLU A 300 -5.42 11.01 -19.79
N LYS A 301 -6.69 10.98 -19.52
CA LYS A 301 -7.69 9.96 -19.86
C LYS A 301 -7.43 9.16 -21.12
#